data_7147452764e732310030bc0e9813597a
#
_entry.id   7147452764e732310030bc0e9813597a
#
_cell.length_a   1.000
_cell.length_b   1.000
_cell.length_c   1.000
_cell.angle_alpha   90.00
_cell.angle_beta   90.00
_cell.angle_gamma   90.00
#
_symmetry.space_group_name_H-M   'P 1'
#
loop_
_entity.id
_entity.type
_entity.pdbx_description
1 polymer ?
#
loop_
_entity_poly.entity_id
_entity_poly.type
_entity_poly.pdbx_seq_one_letter_code
_entity_poly.pdbx_strand_id
1 'polypeptide(L)'
;MYRKNAWEKYDEETLELVMSFNESYKQYLSASKTERLAVSNAVKLAEAKGFKPLEAYEKLVPGDKVYFVNKKKNFVCYVIGSEPLEAGLRVLGAHIDSPRIDVKQDPLYERDNFALLDTHYYGGIKKYQWVTIPLAIYGVVCKKDGSVIDVAIGDDPTDPVVGISDLLIHLSADQMQKSAAKVIEGEDLDVTLGSMPLKGEEKNAVKANVLRILKEKYDFEEADFVSAELEIVPAGPSRDYGLDRSMVAGYGHDDRVCAYTSLRAVIDMDFVPTYTACCVLVDKEEVGSIGATGAQSKFFADTIMYLIDNMSTYSEIKLRKALTNTKMLSSDVSAGYDPLFAYVNDSKNAAYLGHGLCFNKYTGSRGKSGANDAMPEYMAEIRNLLDSCGVNYQTAELGKVDQGGGGTIAYILGNENMYVIDAGVAVLCMHAPMEIVSKADVYEAYQGYKAFLTLE
;
A
#
# COMPACT_ATOMS: atom_id res chain seq x y z
N MET A 1 -23.22 6.33 17.95
CA MET A 1 -22.77 7.66 18.40
C MET A 1 -22.58 8.50 17.13
N TYR A 2 -23.35 9.56 16.96
CA TYR A 2 -23.20 10.42 15.77
C TYR A 2 -21.90 11.23 15.94
N ARG A 3 -20.94 11.06 15.06
CA ARG A 3 -19.69 11.83 15.07
C ARG A 3 -19.78 12.94 14.03
N LYS A 4 -19.31 14.12 14.39
CA LYS A 4 -19.24 15.25 13.45
C LYS A 4 -18.26 14.94 12.33
N ASN A 5 -18.55 15.43 11.15
CA ASN A 5 -17.61 15.44 10.06
C ASN A 5 -16.37 16.26 10.45
N ALA A 6 -15.16 15.76 10.16
CA ALA A 6 -13.93 16.44 10.54
C ALA A 6 -13.78 17.83 9.90
N TRP A 7 -14.32 18.01 8.70
CA TRP A 7 -14.34 19.31 8.02
C TRP A 7 -15.05 20.41 8.83
N GLU A 8 -16.03 20.04 9.68
CA GLU A 8 -16.78 21.02 10.49
C GLU A 8 -15.98 21.61 11.65
N LYS A 9 -14.86 20.97 12.04
CA LYS A 9 -14.03 21.42 13.17
C LYS A 9 -12.82 22.25 12.73
N TYR A 10 -12.46 22.23 11.45
CA TYR A 10 -11.26 22.89 10.97
C TYR A 10 -11.46 24.41 10.87
N ASP A 11 -10.57 25.15 11.51
CA ASP A 11 -10.34 26.56 11.24
C ASP A 11 -9.49 26.75 9.97
N GLU A 12 -9.25 28.01 9.58
CA GLU A 12 -8.48 28.32 8.37
C GLU A 12 -7.03 27.76 8.44
N GLU A 13 -6.38 27.84 9.59
CA GLU A 13 -5.01 27.35 9.79
C GLU A 13 -4.97 25.82 9.66
N THR A 14 -5.86 25.12 10.32
CA THR A 14 -5.97 23.65 10.22
C THR A 14 -6.30 23.24 8.80
N LEU A 15 -7.19 23.95 8.10
CA LEU A 15 -7.52 23.67 6.71
C LEU A 15 -6.30 23.77 5.80
N GLU A 16 -5.45 24.79 5.96
CA GLU A 16 -4.19 24.91 5.22
C GLU A 16 -3.25 23.73 5.49
N LEU A 17 -3.14 23.28 6.74
CA LEU A 17 -2.35 22.09 7.11
C LEU A 17 -2.90 20.82 6.46
N VAL A 18 -4.21 20.62 6.48
CA VAL A 18 -4.88 19.47 5.81
C VAL A 18 -4.57 19.48 4.32
N MET A 19 -4.72 20.62 3.65
CA MET A 19 -4.48 20.72 2.21
C MET A 19 -3.00 20.52 1.86
N SER A 20 -2.09 21.13 2.60
CA SER A 20 -0.63 21.00 2.40
C SER A 20 -0.13 19.57 2.65
N PHE A 21 -0.61 18.91 3.70
CA PHE A 21 -0.28 17.51 3.99
C PHE A 21 -0.72 16.59 2.86
N ASN A 22 -1.93 16.78 2.36
CA ASN A 22 -2.46 15.98 1.25
C ASN A 22 -1.79 16.29 -0.09
N GLU A 23 -1.24 17.49 -0.30
CA GLU A 23 -0.41 17.76 -1.48
C GLU A 23 0.87 16.91 -1.46
N SER A 24 1.53 16.81 -0.30
CA SER A 24 2.69 15.94 -0.12
C SER A 24 2.31 14.45 -0.25
N TYR A 25 1.13 14.06 0.22
CA TYR A 25 0.61 12.71 0.05
C TYR A 25 0.36 12.36 -1.44
N LYS A 26 -0.25 13.25 -2.21
CA LYS A 26 -0.45 13.04 -3.66
C LYS A 26 0.87 12.83 -4.40
N GLN A 27 1.90 13.58 -4.03
CA GLN A 27 3.24 13.42 -4.59
C GLN A 27 3.82 12.04 -4.26
N TYR A 28 3.72 11.61 -3.00
CA TYR A 28 4.17 10.28 -2.57
C TYR A 28 3.41 9.16 -3.31
N LEU A 29 2.08 9.23 -3.37
CA LEU A 29 1.23 8.23 -4.04
C LEU A 29 1.58 8.12 -5.52
N SER A 30 1.77 9.26 -6.20
CA SER A 30 2.13 9.31 -7.62
C SER A 30 3.51 8.69 -7.89
N ALA A 31 4.47 8.91 -6.98
CA ALA A 31 5.83 8.40 -7.10
C ALA A 31 6.01 6.95 -6.62
N SER A 32 5.02 6.38 -5.92
CA SER A 32 5.11 5.07 -5.26
C SER A 32 4.17 4.05 -5.91
N LYS A 33 4.25 3.92 -7.24
CA LYS A 33 3.36 3.05 -8.04
C LYS A 33 3.56 1.56 -7.79
N THR A 34 4.73 1.15 -7.30
CA THR A 34 5.06 -0.24 -6.95
C THR A 34 5.65 -0.30 -5.55
N GLU A 35 5.71 -1.49 -4.94
CA GLU A 35 6.29 -1.68 -3.62
C GLU A 35 7.78 -1.30 -3.58
N ARG A 36 8.54 -1.54 -4.67
CA ARG A 36 9.95 -1.12 -4.77
C ARG A 36 10.08 0.39 -4.75
N LEU A 37 9.22 1.09 -5.48
CA LEU A 37 9.19 2.55 -5.48
C LEU A 37 8.75 3.11 -4.12
N ALA A 38 7.75 2.47 -3.49
CA ALA A 38 7.29 2.86 -2.15
C ALA A 38 8.43 2.73 -1.11
N VAL A 39 9.19 1.62 -1.13
CA VAL A 39 10.38 1.45 -0.26
C VAL A 39 11.45 2.50 -0.57
N SER A 40 11.77 2.71 -1.86
CA SER A 40 12.77 3.72 -2.24
C SER A 40 12.40 5.12 -1.74
N ASN A 41 11.12 5.50 -1.86
CA ASN A 41 10.63 6.78 -1.38
C ASN A 41 10.56 6.84 0.16
N ALA A 42 10.21 5.75 0.84
CA ALA A 42 10.26 5.68 2.29
C ALA A 42 11.69 5.90 2.83
N VAL A 43 12.69 5.27 2.20
CA VAL A 43 14.10 5.48 2.54
C VAL A 43 14.48 6.96 2.38
N LYS A 44 14.19 7.56 1.22
CA LYS A 44 14.51 8.99 0.95
C LYS A 44 13.87 9.93 1.98
N LEU A 45 12.60 9.70 2.33
CA LEU A 45 11.88 10.49 3.33
C LEU A 45 12.48 10.32 4.72
N ALA A 46 12.84 9.08 5.11
CA ALA A 46 13.45 8.78 6.40
C ALA A 46 14.86 9.40 6.52
N GLU A 47 15.70 9.23 5.49
CA GLU A 47 17.07 9.80 5.46
C GLU A 47 17.04 11.34 5.53
N ALA A 48 16.09 11.98 4.86
CA ALA A 48 15.89 13.43 4.95
C ALA A 48 15.53 13.91 6.38
N LYS A 49 15.06 13.00 7.25
CA LYS A 49 14.75 13.24 8.67
C LYS A 49 15.81 12.69 9.63
N GLY A 50 16.98 12.29 9.10
CA GLY A 50 18.12 11.86 9.87
C GLY A 50 18.13 10.39 10.26
N PHE A 51 17.25 9.56 9.71
CA PHE A 51 17.31 8.11 9.88
C PHE A 51 18.52 7.54 9.13
N LYS A 52 19.13 6.51 9.70
CA LYS A 52 20.31 5.84 9.12
C LYS A 52 20.14 4.32 9.23
N PRO A 53 20.79 3.53 8.37
CA PRO A 53 20.84 2.07 8.55
C PRO A 53 21.55 1.71 9.86
N LEU A 54 21.20 0.53 10.42
CA LEU A 54 21.75 0.09 11.72
C LEU A 54 23.29 0.07 11.74
N GLU A 55 23.91 -0.27 10.64
CA GLU A 55 25.37 -0.35 10.49
C GLU A 55 26.09 0.99 10.68
N ALA A 56 25.35 2.10 10.65
CA ALA A 56 25.88 3.43 10.95
C ALA A 56 26.05 3.72 12.46
N TYR A 57 25.57 2.81 13.32
CA TYR A 57 25.60 2.97 14.77
C TYR A 57 26.50 1.91 15.43
N GLU A 58 27.45 2.33 16.24
CA GLU A 58 28.22 1.42 17.10
C GLU A 58 27.32 0.87 18.22
N LYS A 59 26.51 1.75 18.83
CA LYS A 59 25.52 1.41 19.83
C LYS A 59 24.39 2.42 19.78
N LEU A 60 23.15 1.92 19.77
CA LEU A 60 21.95 2.75 19.79
C LEU A 60 21.65 3.26 21.19
N VAL A 61 21.16 4.49 21.25
CA VAL A 61 20.71 5.17 22.46
C VAL A 61 19.32 5.80 22.24
N PRO A 62 18.58 6.15 23.31
CA PRO A 62 17.30 6.82 23.17
C PRO A 62 17.36 8.07 22.28
N GLY A 63 16.44 8.17 21.33
CA GLY A 63 16.36 9.24 20.32
C GLY A 63 17.05 8.93 19.00
N ASP A 64 17.84 7.85 18.92
CA ASP A 64 18.41 7.42 17.62
C ASP A 64 17.33 6.99 16.65
N LYS A 65 17.57 7.31 15.36
CA LYS A 65 16.66 7.09 14.24
C LYS A 65 17.26 6.05 13.28
N VAL A 66 16.75 4.83 13.31
CA VAL A 66 17.32 3.71 12.55
C VAL A 66 16.30 3.11 11.58
N TYR A 67 16.75 2.62 10.43
CA TYR A 67 15.90 1.90 9.50
C TYR A 67 16.56 0.62 8.97
N PHE A 68 15.72 -0.28 8.44
CA PHE A 68 16.10 -1.50 7.74
C PHE A 68 15.30 -1.65 6.44
N VAL A 69 15.93 -2.27 5.44
CA VAL A 69 15.29 -2.61 4.16
C VAL A 69 15.49 -4.11 3.90
N ASN A 70 14.39 -4.81 3.61
CA ASN A 70 14.47 -6.21 3.20
C ASN A 70 14.16 -6.36 1.71
N LYS A 71 15.12 -6.89 0.93
CA LYS A 71 14.95 -7.24 -0.49
C LYS A 71 14.36 -6.13 -1.37
N LYS A 72 14.51 -4.87 -0.97
CA LYS A 72 13.94 -3.67 -1.61
C LYS A 72 12.40 -3.67 -1.67
N LYS A 73 11.71 -4.49 -0.87
CA LYS A 73 10.26 -4.66 -0.85
C LYS A 73 9.63 -4.52 0.53
N ASN A 74 10.44 -4.42 1.61
CA ASN A 74 9.97 -4.06 2.93
C ASN A 74 10.84 -2.94 3.49
N PHE A 75 10.23 -2.14 4.32
CA PHE A 75 10.89 -1.07 5.05
C PHE A 75 10.41 -1.09 6.49
N VAL A 76 11.32 -0.88 7.43
CA VAL A 76 10.96 -0.61 8.81
C VAL A 76 11.88 0.47 9.36
N CYS A 77 11.30 1.40 10.14
CA CYS A 77 12.08 2.42 10.82
C CYS A 77 11.65 2.57 12.29
N TYR A 78 12.62 2.99 13.10
CA TYR A 78 12.46 3.11 14.54
C TYR A 78 12.99 4.46 15.04
N VAL A 79 12.30 5.05 16.00
CA VAL A 79 12.86 6.07 16.91
C VAL A 79 13.01 5.41 18.26
N ILE A 80 14.25 5.24 18.73
CA ILE A 80 14.55 4.49 19.96
C ILE A 80 13.99 5.22 21.17
N GLY A 81 13.19 4.51 21.96
CA GLY A 81 12.59 5.04 23.19
C GLY A 81 13.52 5.07 24.39
N SER A 82 13.07 5.69 25.49
CA SER A 82 13.79 5.71 26.76
C SER A 82 13.65 4.41 27.54
N GLU A 83 12.55 3.67 27.36
CA GLU A 83 12.34 2.36 27.98
C GLU A 83 13.04 1.25 27.18
N PRO A 84 13.46 0.14 27.85
CA PRO A 84 14.07 -1.00 27.17
C PRO A 84 13.07 -1.65 26.20
N LEU A 85 13.57 -2.25 25.12
CA LEU A 85 12.72 -2.88 24.10
C LEU A 85 11.79 -3.97 24.67
N GLU A 86 12.20 -4.65 25.75
CA GLU A 86 11.39 -5.63 26.48
C GLU A 86 10.10 -5.06 27.10
N ALA A 87 10.03 -3.75 27.26
CA ALA A 87 8.81 -3.05 27.73
C ALA A 87 7.75 -2.94 26.61
N GLY A 88 8.12 -3.31 25.37
CA GLY A 88 7.27 -3.24 24.19
C GLY A 88 7.51 -2.00 23.33
N LEU A 89 6.96 -2.02 22.14
CA LEU A 89 7.05 -0.96 21.12
C LEU A 89 5.67 -0.34 20.86
N ARG A 90 5.65 0.81 20.19
CA ARG A 90 4.46 1.39 19.57
C ARG A 90 4.62 1.28 18.05
N VAL A 91 3.85 0.39 17.43
CA VAL A 91 4.04 -0.01 16.04
C VAL A 91 2.87 0.48 15.18
N LEU A 92 3.20 1.12 14.08
CA LEU A 92 2.30 1.40 12.96
C LEU A 92 2.69 0.49 11.81
N GLY A 93 1.79 -0.35 11.33
CA GLY A 93 2.08 -1.31 10.26
C GLY A 93 1.09 -1.19 9.12
N ALA A 94 1.60 -1.14 7.89
CA ALA A 94 0.83 -1.04 6.66
C ALA A 94 1.44 -1.90 5.56
N HIS A 95 0.67 -2.21 4.50
CA HIS A 95 1.25 -2.81 3.30
C HIS A 95 1.51 -1.77 2.21
N ILE A 96 2.32 -2.13 1.23
CA ILE A 96 2.75 -1.22 0.14
C ILE A 96 2.55 -1.80 -1.26
N ASP A 97 2.18 -3.07 -1.36
CA ASP A 97 1.66 -3.64 -2.60
C ASP A 97 0.19 -3.20 -2.82
N SER A 98 -0.28 -3.31 -4.03
CA SER A 98 -1.67 -3.01 -4.41
C SER A 98 -2.07 -3.92 -5.56
N PRO A 99 -3.37 -4.20 -5.77
CA PRO A 99 -3.84 -4.98 -6.89
C PRO A 99 -3.40 -4.38 -8.23
N ARG A 100 -2.93 -5.21 -9.14
CA ARG A 100 -2.33 -4.81 -10.42
C ARG A 100 -2.33 -5.93 -11.45
N ILE A 101 -1.60 -5.72 -12.53
CA ILE A 101 -1.34 -6.73 -13.55
C ILE A 101 0.17 -6.95 -13.64
N ASP A 102 0.64 -8.20 -13.50
CA ASP A 102 2.04 -8.57 -13.63
C ASP A 102 2.33 -9.15 -15.01
N VAL A 103 3.51 -8.89 -15.54
CA VAL A 103 4.01 -9.47 -16.80
C VAL A 103 4.51 -10.90 -16.55
N LYS A 104 4.11 -11.87 -17.40
CA LYS A 104 4.59 -13.26 -17.32
C LYS A 104 6.08 -13.38 -17.71
N GLN A 105 6.70 -14.57 -17.52
CA GLN A 105 8.14 -14.77 -17.76
C GLN A 105 8.54 -14.87 -19.23
N ASP A 106 7.62 -15.32 -20.11
CA ASP A 106 7.81 -15.34 -21.58
C ASP A 106 6.64 -14.59 -22.22
N PRO A 107 6.63 -13.24 -22.11
CA PRO A 107 5.41 -12.48 -22.28
C PRO A 107 5.23 -11.94 -23.70
N LEU A 108 6.31 -11.69 -24.44
CA LEU A 108 6.25 -10.89 -25.65
C LEU A 108 5.96 -11.73 -26.89
N TYR A 109 4.82 -11.50 -27.51
CA TYR A 109 4.43 -12.17 -28.73
C TYR A 109 3.83 -11.20 -29.75
N GLU A 110 3.70 -11.64 -31.00
CA GLU A 110 3.02 -10.91 -32.05
C GLU A 110 1.80 -11.69 -32.55
N ARG A 111 0.69 -11.01 -32.70
CA ARG A 111 -0.55 -11.53 -33.29
C ARG A 111 -1.18 -10.46 -34.15
N ASP A 112 -1.47 -10.81 -35.40
CA ASP A 112 -2.21 -9.94 -36.37
C ASP A 112 -1.66 -8.51 -36.42
N ASN A 113 -0.34 -8.38 -36.49
CA ASN A 113 0.42 -7.11 -36.51
C ASN A 113 0.34 -6.26 -35.22
N PHE A 114 0.06 -6.87 -34.08
CA PHE A 114 0.21 -6.27 -32.77
C PHE A 114 1.28 -6.98 -31.96
N ALA A 115 2.17 -6.23 -31.33
CA ALA A 115 3.05 -6.75 -30.27
C ALA A 115 2.31 -6.64 -28.94
N LEU A 116 2.19 -7.77 -28.25
CA LEU A 116 1.42 -7.93 -27.02
C LEU A 116 2.31 -8.48 -25.91
N LEU A 117 2.00 -8.09 -24.65
CA LEU A 117 2.55 -8.70 -23.44
C LEU A 117 1.50 -9.59 -22.80
N ASP A 118 1.82 -10.85 -22.62
CA ASP A 118 1.05 -11.82 -21.83
C ASP A 118 1.19 -11.52 -20.34
N THR A 119 0.08 -11.52 -19.61
CA THR A 119 0.01 -11.01 -18.25
C THR A 119 -0.73 -11.94 -17.29
N HIS A 120 -0.60 -11.68 -16.00
CA HIS A 120 -1.38 -12.29 -14.94
C HIS A 120 -1.81 -11.22 -13.93
N TYR A 121 -3.07 -11.16 -13.55
CA TYR A 121 -3.51 -10.23 -12.52
C TYR A 121 -2.98 -10.63 -11.14
N TYR A 122 -2.76 -9.62 -10.29
CA TYR A 122 -2.27 -9.71 -8.91
C TYR A 122 -3.32 -9.15 -7.96
N GLY A 123 -3.68 -9.89 -6.91
CA GLY A 123 -4.72 -9.51 -5.95
C GLY A 123 -6.15 -9.64 -6.51
N GLY A 124 -7.11 -9.12 -5.78
CA GLY A 124 -8.53 -9.22 -6.10
C GLY A 124 -9.03 -8.05 -6.95
N ILE A 125 -9.13 -8.20 -8.26
CA ILE A 125 -9.59 -7.14 -9.17
C ILE A 125 -10.91 -7.47 -9.87
N LYS A 126 -11.67 -6.42 -10.20
CA LYS A 126 -12.73 -6.51 -11.22
C LYS A 126 -12.11 -6.27 -12.58
N LYS A 127 -11.77 -7.33 -13.31
CA LYS A 127 -10.99 -7.28 -14.55
C LYS A 127 -11.53 -6.28 -15.60
N TYR A 128 -12.85 -6.12 -15.69
CA TYR A 128 -13.48 -5.17 -16.61
C TYR A 128 -13.17 -3.69 -16.31
N GLN A 129 -12.63 -3.36 -15.13
CA GLN A 129 -12.20 -1.99 -14.82
C GLN A 129 -10.81 -1.65 -15.37
N TRP A 130 -10.04 -2.66 -15.81
CA TRP A 130 -8.65 -2.52 -16.23
C TRP A 130 -8.46 -2.41 -17.73
N VAL A 131 -9.53 -2.56 -18.51
CA VAL A 131 -9.53 -2.37 -19.95
C VAL A 131 -9.88 -0.93 -20.33
N THR A 132 -9.43 -0.48 -21.51
CA THR A 132 -9.71 0.86 -22.08
C THR A 132 -9.24 2.05 -21.25
N ILE A 133 -8.26 1.84 -20.37
CA ILE A 133 -7.61 2.91 -19.60
C ILE A 133 -6.13 3.00 -19.96
N PRO A 134 -5.51 4.19 -19.85
CA PRO A 134 -4.07 4.31 -20.02
C PRO A 134 -3.34 3.63 -18.86
N LEU A 135 -2.37 2.78 -19.20
CA LEU A 135 -1.54 2.03 -18.28
C LEU A 135 -0.06 2.38 -18.48
N ALA A 136 0.73 2.18 -17.42
CA ALA A 136 2.17 2.34 -17.36
C ALA A 136 2.83 1.02 -16.96
N ILE A 137 4.09 0.82 -17.30
CA ILE A 137 4.90 -0.35 -16.91
C ILE A 137 6.01 0.13 -16.02
N TYR A 138 6.11 -0.46 -14.83
CA TYR A 138 7.20 -0.22 -13.89
C TYR A 138 7.84 -1.53 -13.47
N GLY A 139 9.05 -1.46 -12.98
CA GLY A 139 9.70 -2.60 -12.35
C GLY A 139 11.17 -2.69 -12.65
N VAL A 140 11.71 -3.91 -12.60
CA VAL A 140 13.14 -4.18 -12.77
C VAL A 140 13.35 -5.35 -13.71
N VAL A 141 14.45 -5.28 -14.47
CA VAL A 141 14.99 -6.41 -15.25
C VAL A 141 16.37 -6.76 -14.68
N CYS A 142 16.53 -8.01 -14.20
CA CYS A 142 17.80 -8.49 -13.65
C CYS A 142 18.50 -9.32 -14.71
N LYS A 143 19.64 -8.83 -15.22
CA LYS A 143 20.41 -9.53 -16.27
C LYS A 143 21.28 -10.64 -15.67
N LYS A 144 21.71 -11.59 -16.51
CA LYS A 144 22.56 -12.71 -16.10
C LYS A 144 23.92 -12.30 -15.54
N ASP A 145 24.42 -11.12 -15.88
CA ASP A 145 25.66 -10.56 -15.33
C ASP A 145 25.49 -9.92 -13.94
N GLY A 146 24.26 -9.94 -13.40
CA GLY A 146 23.92 -9.36 -12.10
C GLY A 146 23.53 -7.88 -12.14
N SER A 147 23.57 -7.23 -13.29
CA SER A 147 23.08 -5.86 -13.44
C SER A 147 21.57 -5.81 -13.32
N VAL A 148 21.04 -4.72 -12.74
CA VAL A 148 19.62 -4.47 -12.54
C VAL A 148 19.26 -3.18 -13.26
N ILE A 149 18.24 -3.25 -14.09
CA ILE A 149 17.74 -2.14 -14.90
C ILE A 149 16.37 -1.76 -14.36
N ASP A 150 16.21 -0.50 -13.96
CA ASP A 150 14.90 0.04 -13.61
C ASP A 150 14.13 0.40 -14.90
N VAL A 151 12.88 -0.04 -14.99
CA VAL A 151 11.98 0.23 -16.11
C VAL A 151 10.84 1.14 -15.64
N ALA A 152 10.61 2.21 -16.38
CA ALA A 152 9.45 3.10 -16.22
C ALA A 152 8.99 3.54 -17.63
N ILE A 153 7.78 3.16 -18.01
CA ILE A 153 7.17 3.50 -19.31
C ILE A 153 5.77 4.02 -19.02
N GLY A 154 5.45 5.21 -19.50
CA GLY A 154 4.15 5.85 -19.31
C GLY A 154 4.02 6.68 -18.03
N ASP A 155 5.11 6.92 -17.31
CA ASP A 155 5.16 7.77 -16.12
C ASP A 155 5.27 9.25 -16.47
N ASP A 156 6.20 9.58 -17.34
CA ASP A 156 6.36 10.94 -17.84
C ASP A 156 5.23 11.28 -18.83
N PRO A 157 4.63 12.49 -18.78
CA PRO A 157 3.60 12.90 -19.75
C PRO A 157 4.04 12.85 -21.22
N THR A 158 5.34 12.80 -21.50
CA THR A 158 5.91 12.66 -22.84
C THR A 158 6.13 11.20 -23.26
N ASP A 159 6.07 10.25 -22.32
CA ASP A 159 6.14 8.82 -22.61
C ASP A 159 4.84 8.32 -23.26
N PRO A 160 4.92 7.32 -24.16
CA PRO A 160 3.74 6.64 -24.62
C PRO A 160 3.13 5.80 -23.51
N VAL A 161 1.80 5.80 -23.38
CA VAL A 161 1.08 4.85 -22.53
C VAL A 161 0.88 3.53 -23.25
N VAL A 162 0.66 2.46 -22.49
CA VAL A 162 0.20 1.15 -22.96
C VAL A 162 -1.26 0.93 -22.53
N GLY A 163 -1.88 -0.16 -22.95
CA GLY A 163 -3.25 -0.44 -22.54
C GLY A 163 -3.78 -1.76 -23.03
N ILE A 164 -4.96 -2.11 -22.53
CA ILE A 164 -5.71 -3.31 -22.88
C ILE A 164 -6.96 -2.86 -23.62
N SER A 165 -7.16 -3.37 -24.85
CA SER A 165 -8.36 -3.08 -25.64
C SER A 165 -9.56 -3.89 -25.13
N ASP A 166 -10.76 -3.38 -25.40
CA ASP A 166 -12.00 -4.12 -25.20
C ASP A 166 -12.80 -4.14 -26.50
N LEU A 167 -13.73 -5.07 -26.59
CA LEU A 167 -14.58 -5.22 -27.75
C LEU A 167 -15.54 -4.02 -27.88
N LEU A 168 -15.64 -3.46 -29.08
CA LEU A 168 -16.57 -2.36 -29.32
C LEU A 168 -18.04 -2.83 -29.18
N ILE A 169 -18.91 -1.91 -28.74
CA ILE A 169 -20.32 -2.21 -28.41
C ILE A 169 -21.08 -2.88 -29.59
N HIS A 170 -20.80 -2.52 -30.83
CA HIS A 170 -21.50 -3.04 -32.01
C HIS A 170 -21.19 -4.52 -32.31
N LEU A 171 -20.15 -5.10 -31.73
CA LEU A 171 -19.77 -6.51 -31.86
C LEU A 171 -19.88 -7.28 -30.52
N SER A 172 -20.30 -6.64 -29.42
CA SER A 172 -20.24 -7.20 -28.08
C SER A 172 -21.51 -7.95 -27.62
N ALA A 173 -22.43 -8.29 -28.52
CA ALA A 173 -23.72 -8.92 -28.16
C ALA A 173 -23.55 -10.15 -27.27
N ASP A 174 -22.62 -11.04 -27.60
CA ASP A 174 -22.35 -12.26 -26.83
C ASP A 174 -21.57 -11.94 -25.54
N GLN A 175 -20.62 -11.01 -25.59
CA GLN A 175 -19.85 -10.55 -24.43
C GLN A 175 -20.79 -9.98 -23.35
N MET A 176 -21.75 -9.15 -23.74
CA MET A 176 -22.72 -8.52 -22.85
C MET A 176 -23.69 -9.50 -22.17
N GLN A 177 -23.77 -10.76 -22.64
CA GLN A 177 -24.55 -11.81 -21.96
C GLN A 177 -23.75 -12.55 -20.87
N LYS A 178 -22.42 -12.35 -20.81
CA LYS A 178 -21.58 -12.97 -19.79
C LYS A 178 -21.81 -12.28 -18.43
N SER A 179 -21.57 -13.02 -17.33
CA SER A 179 -21.53 -12.40 -16.01
C SER A 179 -20.35 -11.44 -15.91
N ALA A 180 -20.43 -10.43 -15.03
CA ALA A 180 -19.36 -9.45 -14.83
C ALA A 180 -18.00 -10.11 -14.51
N ALA A 181 -17.97 -11.26 -13.84
CA ALA A 181 -16.76 -12.02 -13.54
C ALA A 181 -16.09 -12.64 -14.79
N LYS A 182 -16.86 -12.80 -15.88
CA LYS A 182 -16.44 -13.46 -17.12
C LYS A 182 -16.48 -12.54 -18.35
N VAL A 183 -16.93 -11.31 -18.20
CA VAL A 183 -17.01 -10.35 -19.33
C VAL A 183 -15.63 -10.03 -19.89
N ILE A 184 -14.63 -9.99 -19.04
CA ILE A 184 -13.19 -9.99 -19.36
C ILE A 184 -12.57 -11.19 -18.63
N GLU A 185 -11.94 -12.08 -19.37
CA GLU A 185 -11.23 -13.23 -18.78
C GLU A 185 -9.79 -12.86 -18.43
N GLY A 186 -9.09 -13.66 -17.62
CA GLY A 186 -7.71 -13.37 -17.22
C GLY A 186 -6.76 -13.34 -18.40
N GLU A 187 -6.96 -14.24 -19.37
CA GLU A 187 -6.17 -14.33 -20.60
C GLU A 187 -6.52 -13.23 -21.64
N ASP A 188 -7.53 -12.39 -21.37
CA ASP A 188 -7.86 -11.22 -22.21
C ASP A 188 -7.15 -9.94 -21.71
N LEU A 189 -6.34 -10.03 -20.64
CA LEU A 189 -5.65 -8.88 -20.05
C LEU A 189 -4.27 -8.61 -20.67
N ASP A 190 -4.07 -9.03 -21.92
CA ASP A 190 -2.81 -8.80 -22.63
C ASP A 190 -2.66 -7.35 -23.07
N VAL A 191 -1.48 -6.80 -22.79
CA VAL A 191 -1.20 -5.38 -23.00
C VAL A 191 -0.62 -5.14 -24.37
N THR A 192 -1.21 -4.20 -25.10
CA THR A 192 -0.73 -3.76 -26.42
C THR A 192 0.49 -2.83 -26.25
N LEU A 193 1.61 -3.21 -26.91
CA LEU A 193 2.85 -2.43 -26.92
C LEU A 193 3.08 -1.67 -28.22
N GLY A 194 2.54 -2.13 -29.33
CA GLY A 194 2.74 -1.46 -30.61
C GLY A 194 2.19 -2.21 -31.82
N SER A 195 2.22 -1.54 -32.99
CA SER A 195 1.72 -2.07 -34.24
C SER A 195 2.58 -1.68 -35.47
N MET A 196 3.75 -1.04 -35.23
CA MET A 196 4.63 -0.63 -36.30
C MET A 196 5.68 -1.71 -36.63
N PRO A 197 5.74 -2.27 -37.83
CA PRO A 197 6.73 -3.28 -38.17
C PRO A 197 8.13 -2.68 -38.38
N LEU A 198 9.16 -3.45 -38.02
CA LEU A 198 10.53 -3.14 -38.37
C LEU A 198 10.79 -3.42 -39.83
N LYS A 199 11.33 -2.44 -40.54
CA LYS A 199 11.65 -2.60 -41.98
C LYS A 199 12.71 -3.67 -42.21
N GLY A 200 12.45 -4.57 -43.10
CA GLY A 200 13.36 -5.64 -43.50
C GLY A 200 13.16 -6.95 -42.73
N GLU A 201 12.32 -6.97 -41.71
CA GLU A 201 11.92 -8.19 -41.04
C GLU A 201 10.71 -8.83 -41.71
N GLU A 202 10.82 -10.15 -41.98
CA GLU A 202 9.75 -10.90 -42.67
C GLU A 202 8.79 -11.59 -41.68
N LYS A 203 9.22 -11.82 -40.42
CA LYS A 203 8.41 -12.49 -39.41
C LYS A 203 8.47 -11.73 -38.08
N ASN A 204 7.34 -11.62 -37.43
CA ASN A 204 7.24 -10.93 -36.11
C ASN A 204 7.87 -9.53 -36.14
N ALA A 205 7.64 -8.79 -37.23
CA ALA A 205 8.28 -7.51 -37.51
C ALA A 205 7.90 -6.42 -36.48
N VAL A 206 6.68 -6.48 -35.94
CA VAL A 206 6.22 -5.55 -34.92
C VAL A 206 6.89 -5.89 -33.57
N LYS A 207 6.95 -7.16 -33.18
CA LYS A 207 7.70 -7.64 -32.03
C LYS A 207 9.17 -7.25 -32.11
N ALA A 208 9.80 -7.43 -33.27
CA ALA A 208 11.18 -7.04 -33.52
C ALA A 208 11.41 -5.54 -33.31
N ASN A 209 10.46 -4.69 -33.74
CA ASN A 209 10.55 -3.26 -33.52
C ASN A 209 10.42 -2.87 -32.04
N VAL A 210 9.49 -3.51 -31.31
CA VAL A 210 9.37 -3.29 -29.85
C VAL A 210 10.65 -3.72 -29.11
N LEU A 211 11.21 -4.88 -29.44
CA LEU A 211 12.49 -5.33 -28.86
C LEU A 211 13.64 -4.36 -29.16
N ARG A 212 13.70 -3.80 -30.38
CA ARG A 212 14.68 -2.77 -30.72
C ARG A 212 14.53 -1.54 -29.82
N ILE A 213 13.30 -1.06 -29.63
CA ILE A 213 13.03 0.10 -28.75
C ILE A 213 13.43 -0.19 -27.30
N LEU A 214 13.08 -1.37 -26.77
CA LEU A 214 13.46 -1.79 -25.43
C LEU A 214 14.98 -1.91 -25.26
N LYS A 215 15.67 -2.45 -26.28
CA LYS A 215 17.13 -2.53 -26.31
C LYS A 215 17.78 -1.15 -26.33
N GLU A 216 17.25 -0.22 -27.14
CA GLU A 216 17.80 1.14 -27.25
C GLU A 216 17.57 1.97 -25.97
N LYS A 217 16.40 1.83 -25.32
CA LYS A 217 16.04 2.65 -24.14
C LYS A 217 16.59 2.05 -22.83
N TYR A 218 16.59 0.72 -22.70
CA TYR A 218 16.85 0.02 -21.44
C TYR A 218 17.98 -1.01 -21.53
N ASP A 219 18.56 -1.25 -22.68
CA ASP A 219 19.64 -2.24 -22.90
C ASP A 219 19.30 -3.66 -22.41
N PHE A 220 18.07 -4.13 -22.53
CA PHE A 220 17.72 -5.52 -22.29
C PHE A 220 17.16 -6.22 -23.52
N GLU A 221 17.23 -7.55 -23.54
CA GLU A 221 16.83 -8.42 -24.61
C GLU A 221 15.64 -9.29 -24.22
N GLU A 222 14.99 -9.95 -25.18
CA GLU A 222 13.81 -10.79 -24.92
C GLU A 222 14.08 -11.85 -23.83
N ALA A 223 15.25 -12.47 -23.84
CA ALA A 223 15.63 -13.49 -22.84
C ALA A 223 15.71 -12.94 -21.40
N ASP A 224 15.84 -11.64 -21.22
CA ASP A 224 15.94 -11.01 -19.90
C ASP A 224 14.57 -10.89 -19.20
N PHE A 225 13.46 -11.03 -19.95
CA PHE A 225 12.12 -11.06 -19.35
C PHE A 225 11.96 -12.20 -18.33
N VAL A 226 12.67 -13.33 -18.49
CA VAL A 226 12.61 -14.48 -17.57
C VAL A 226 12.97 -14.09 -16.13
N SER A 227 13.82 -13.09 -15.95
CA SER A 227 14.25 -12.55 -14.65
C SER A 227 13.82 -11.08 -14.46
N ALA A 228 12.75 -10.69 -15.09
CA ALA A 228 12.12 -9.39 -14.88
C ALA A 228 11.00 -9.49 -13.81
N GLU A 229 10.76 -8.37 -13.14
CA GLU A 229 9.59 -8.11 -12.33
C GLU A 229 9.00 -6.80 -12.85
N LEU A 230 7.99 -6.93 -13.72
CA LEU A 230 7.34 -5.80 -14.39
C LEU A 230 5.87 -5.78 -14.03
N GLU A 231 5.44 -4.64 -13.54
CA GLU A 231 4.09 -4.37 -13.04
C GLU A 231 3.40 -3.35 -13.94
N ILE A 232 2.17 -3.64 -14.31
CA ILE A 232 1.32 -2.79 -15.15
C ILE A 232 0.27 -2.15 -14.25
N VAL A 233 0.30 -0.83 -14.18
CA VAL A 233 -0.50 -0.01 -13.28
C VAL A 233 -1.12 1.18 -14.01
N PRO A 234 -2.14 1.84 -13.47
CA PRO A 234 -2.72 3.04 -14.09
C PRO A 234 -1.68 4.15 -14.29
N ALA A 235 -1.65 4.70 -15.50
CA ALA A 235 -0.76 5.80 -15.87
C ALA A 235 -1.23 7.14 -15.29
N GLY A 236 -0.27 8.03 -15.05
CA GLY A 236 -0.52 9.40 -14.60
C GLY A 236 -0.63 9.57 -13.09
N PRO A 237 -0.62 10.83 -12.62
CA PRO A 237 -0.56 11.17 -11.20
C PRO A 237 -1.92 11.06 -10.52
N SER A 238 -1.91 10.96 -9.19
CA SER A 238 -3.07 11.20 -8.34
C SER A 238 -3.53 12.65 -8.45
N ARG A 239 -4.83 12.90 -8.25
CA ARG A 239 -5.47 14.20 -8.43
C ARG A 239 -6.44 14.54 -7.30
N ASP A 240 -6.69 15.82 -7.13
CA ASP A 240 -7.83 16.28 -6.36
C ASP A 240 -9.13 15.76 -6.99
N TYR A 241 -10.05 15.30 -6.15
CA TYR A 241 -11.34 14.78 -6.55
C TYR A 241 -12.46 15.55 -5.87
N GLY A 242 -13.56 15.77 -6.60
CA GLY A 242 -14.67 16.65 -6.20
C GLY A 242 -14.41 18.13 -6.57
N LEU A 243 -15.47 18.89 -6.80
CA LEU A 243 -15.35 20.30 -7.18
C LEU A 243 -14.74 21.16 -6.06
N ASP A 244 -14.95 20.75 -4.83
CA ASP A 244 -14.43 21.37 -3.61
C ASP A 244 -12.99 20.91 -3.25
N ARG A 245 -12.44 19.96 -4.02
CA ARG A 245 -11.11 19.37 -3.81
C ARG A 245 -10.92 18.70 -2.44
N SER A 246 -12.01 18.24 -1.83
CA SER A 246 -12.00 17.62 -0.49
C SER A 246 -11.45 16.19 -0.47
N MET A 247 -11.27 15.58 -1.64
CA MET A 247 -10.84 14.20 -1.79
C MET A 247 -9.62 14.08 -2.70
N VAL A 248 -8.98 12.91 -2.68
CA VAL A 248 -7.90 12.51 -3.57
C VAL A 248 -8.34 11.28 -4.35
N ALA A 249 -8.21 11.31 -5.67
CA ALA A 249 -8.33 10.14 -6.52
C ALA A 249 -6.94 9.68 -6.99
N GLY A 250 -6.68 8.38 -6.94
CA GLY A 250 -5.40 7.81 -7.36
C GLY A 250 -5.43 6.29 -7.35
N TYR A 251 -4.38 5.68 -7.86
CA TYR A 251 -4.14 4.26 -7.81
C TYR A 251 -3.34 3.90 -6.56
N GLY A 252 -3.80 2.87 -5.84
CA GLY A 252 -3.08 2.28 -4.72
C GLY A 252 -3.19 3.08 -3.42
N HIS A 253 -4.34 3.74 -3.16
CA HIS A 253 -4.65 4.22 -1.82
C HIS A 253 -4.66 3.05 -0.83
N ASP A 254 -5.11 1.90 -1.27
CA ASP A 254 -4.96 0.62 -0.62
C ASP A 254 -3.56 0.03 -0.90
N ASP A 255 -2.60 0.04 0.05
CA ASP A 255 -2.72 0.64 1.39
C ASP A 255 -1.66 1.76 1.57
N ARG A 256 -1.23 2.40 0.46
CA ARG A 256 -0.20 3.45 0.50
C ARG A 256 -0.65 4.70 1.24
N VAL A 257 -1.95 4.90 1.45
CA VAL A 257 -2.45 6.00 2.28
C VAL A 257 -2.10 5.78 3.75
N CYS A 258 -2.29 4.56 4.26
CA CYS A 258 -1.93 4.21 5.62
C CYS A 258 -0.41 4.05 5.76
N ALA A 259 0.27 3.53 4.73
CA ALA A 259 1.73 3.47 4.70
C ALA A 259 2.38 4.86 4.81
N TYR A 260 1.89 5.84 4.03
CA TYR A 260 2.41 7.21 4.08
C TYR A 260 2.14 7.89 5.43
N THR A 261 0.91 7.82 5.92
CA THR A 261 0.52 8.47 7.19
C THR A 261 1.23 7.85 8.39
N SER A 262 1.43 6.53 8.40
CA SER A 262 2.22 5.80 9.41
C SER A 262 3.71 6.18 9.36
N LEU A 263 4.29 6.18 8.16
CA LEU A 263 5.68 6.61 7.96
C LEU A 263 5.88 8.05 8.44
N ARG A 264 5.02 8.97 8.02
CA ARG A 264 5.10 10.39 8.39
C ARG A 264 4.96 10.59 9.90
N ALA A 265 4.08 9.84 10.57
CA ALA A 265 3.92 9.93 12.02
C ALA A 265 5.23 9.60 12.76
N VAL A 266 6.00 8.60 12.30
CA VAL A 266 7.28 8.21 12.91
C VAL A 266 8.41 9.15 12.49
N ILE A 267 8.56 9.47 11.20
CA ILE A 267 9.72 10.27 10.75
C ILE A 267 9.62 11.75 11.11
N ASP A 268 8.42 12.27 11.33
CA ASP A 268 8.21 13.66 11.77
C ASP A 268 8.35 13.83 13.30
N MET A 269 8.64 12.75 14.03
CA MET A 269 8.85 12.81 15.48
C MET A 269 10.13 13.61 15.81
N ASP A 270 10.00 14.60 16.69
CA ASP A 270 11.07 15.53 17.10
C ASP A 270 11.41 15.43 18.60
N PHE A 271 10.89 14.40 19.28
CA PHE A 271 11.13 14.11 20.69
C PHE A 271 11.54 12.64 20.87
N VAL A 272 12.11 12.32 22.03
CA VAL A 272 12.43 10.93 22.43
C VAL A 272 11.17 10.30 23.03
N PRO A 273 10.60 9.26 22.40
CA PRO A 273 9.41 8.61 22.94
C PRO A 273 9.74 7.76 24.19
N THR A 274 8.75 7.49 25.03
CA THR A 274 8.89 6.55 26.16
C THR A 274 9.17 5.15 25.63
N TYR A 275 8.32 4.63 24.78
CA TYR A 275 8.50 3.34 24.10
C TYR A 275 9.04 3.55 22.70
N THR A 276 9.89 2.65 22.23
CA THR A 276 10.40 2.72 20.85
C THR A 276 9.25 2.78 19.85
N ALA A 277 9.22 3.87 19.07
CA ALA A 277 8.25 4.06 17.99
C ALA A 277 8.72 3.35 16.72
N CYS A 278 7.79 2.73 16.00
CA CYS A 278 8.09 1.95 14.81
C CYS A 278 7.05 2.18 13.71
N CYS A 279 7.53 2.27 12.46
CA CYS A 279 6.72 2.08 11.27
C CYS A 279 7.25 0.86 10.50
N VAL A 280 6.39 -0.12 10.21
CA VAL A 280 6.71 -1.29 9.40
C VAL A 280 5.84 -1.32 8.14
N LEU A 281 6.50 -1.40 6.97
CA LEU A 281 5.88 -1.46 5.66
C LEU A 281 6.20 -2.82 5.02
N VAL A 282 5.16 -3.59 4.71
CA VAL A 282 5.27 -4.95 4.19
C VAL A 282 4.71 -5.08 2.77
N ASP A 283 5.14 -6.11 2.08
CA ASP A 283 4.70 -6.50 0.74
C ASP A 283 3.74 -7.69 0.81
N LYS A 284 3.03 -7.98 -0.27
CA LYS A 284 2.23 -9.20 -0.51
C LYS A 284 0.97 -9.37 0.33
N GLU A 285 0.45 -8.31 0.95
CA GLU A 285 -0.82 -8.40 1.66
C GLU A 285 -1.92 -8.92 0.73
N GLU A 286 -2.03 -8.36 -0.46
CA GLU A 286 -3.04 -8.61 -1.47
C GLU A 286 -3.08 -10.07 -2.02
N VAL A 287 -2.04 -10.83 -1.71
CA VAL A 287 -1.90 -12.24 -2.12
C VAL A 287 -1.63 -13.18 -0.93
N GLY A 288 -1.96 -12.73 0.29
CA GLY A 288 -1.96 -13.55 1.51
C GLY A 288 -0.72 -13.44 2.37
N SER A 289 0.13 -12.42 2.20
CA SER A 289 1.27 -12.10 3.08
C SER A 289 2.33 -13.21 3.20
N ILE A 290 2.44 -14.13 2.23
CA ILE A 290 3.33 -15.29 2.25
C ILE A 290 4.64 -14.96 1.52
N GLY A 291 5.74 -15.55 1.99
CA GLY A 291 7.06 -15.45 1.38
C GLY A 291 7.98 -14.45 2.09
N ALA A 292 9.18 -14.24 1.52
CA ALA A 292 10.28 -13.54 2.19
C ALA A 292 10.04 -12.03 2.40
N THR A 293 9.04 -11.47 1.75
CA THR A 293 8.68 -10.05 1.84
C THR A 293 7.27 -9.80 2.40
N GLY A 294 6.45 -10.85 2.55
CA GLY A 294 5.14 -10.75 3.21
C GLY A 294 5.26 -10.59 4.73
N ALA A 295 4.18 -10.14 5.36
CA ALA A 295 4.12 -9.96 6.82
C ALA A 295 4.38 -11.25 7.61
N GLN A 296 4.14 -12.42 7.02
CA GLN A 296 4.45 -13.73 7.63
C GLN A 296 5.95 -14.06 7.65
N SER A 297 6.81 -13.25 7.02
CA SER A 297 8.26 -13.42 7.10
C SER A 297 8.77 -13.10 8.52
N LYS A 298 9.99 -13.54 8.82
CA LYS A 298 10.63 -13.22 10.10
C LYS A 298 11.24 -11.82 10.16
N PHE A 299 11.19 -11.06 9.05
CA PHE A 299 11.90 -9.80 8.89
C PHE A 299 11.64 -8.83 10.05
N PHE A 300 10.38 -8.61 10.44
CA PHE A 300 10.05 -7.68 11.52
C PHE A 300 10.66 -8.12 12.86
N ALA A 301 10.48 -9.39 13.25
CA ALA A 301 11.06 -9.92 14.48
C ALA A 301 12.59 -9.89 14.46
N ASP A 302 13.20 -10.18 13.30
CA ASP A 302 14.66 -10.13 13.12
C ASP A 302 15.22 -8.72 13.33
N THR A 303 14.51 -7.68 12.88
CA THR A 303 14.97 -6.29 13.13
C THR A 303 14.94 -5.93 14.61
N ILE A 304 13.92 -6.36 15.35
CA ILE A 304 13.86 -6.18 16.82
C ILE A 304 15.01 -6.97 17.50
N MET A 305 15.31 -8.17 17.03
CA MET A 305 16.46 -8.97 17.51
C MET A 305 17.77 -8.19 17.32
N TYR A 306 18.00 -7.60 16.13
CA TYR A 306 19.21 -6.80 15.87
C TYR A 306 19.27 -5.54 16.73
N LEU A 307 18.15 -4.88 16.99
CA LEU A 307 18.12 -3.73 17.92
C LEU A 307 18.48 -4.16 19.35
N ILE A 308 17.93 -5.28 19.85
CA ILE A 308 18.25 -5.82 21.18
C ILE A 308 19.75 -6.15 21.28
N ASP A 309 20.32 -6.78 20.25
CA ASP A 309 21.74 -7.17 20.25
C ASP A 309 22.66 -5.95 20.22
N ASN A 310 22.31 -4.91 19.45
CA ASN A 310 23.07 -3.66 19.41
C ASN A 310 23.02 -2.88 20.74
N MET A 311 21.85 -2.84 21.37
CA MET A 311 21.65 -2.06 22.61
C MET A 311 22.07 -2.81 23.87
N SER A 312 22.01 -4.14 23.86
CA SER A 312 22.27 -5.00 25.04
C SER A 312 22.69 -6.41 24.60
N THR A 313 22.81 -7.34 25.53
CA THR A 313 22.99 -8.76 25.19
C THR A 313 21.68 -9.36 24.74
N TYR A 314 21.63 -9.90 23.53
CA TYR A 314 20.46 -10.60 23.01
C TYR A 314 20.10 -11.85 23.82
N SER A 315 18.80 -12.08 23.94
CA SER A 315 18.24 -13.40 24.30
C SER A 315 16.83 -13.54 23.71
N GLU A 316 16.43 -14.77 23.41
CA GLU A 316 15.08 -15.09 22.92
C GLU A 316 14.00 -14.60 23.87
N ILE A 317 14.26 -14.65 25.18
CA ILE A 317 13.31 -14.15 26.21
C ILE A 317 13.08 -12.65 26.06
N LYS A 318 14.11 -11.87 25.77
CA LYS A 318 13.97 -10.43 25.54
C LYS A 318 13.12 -10.14 24.30
N LEU A 319 13.40 -10.83 23.18
CA LEU A 319 12.62 -10.71 21.97
C LEU A 319 11.14 -11.06 22.20
N ARG A 320 10.85 -12.18 22.85
CA ARG A 320 9.47 -12.59 23.13
C ARG A 320 8.75 -11.61 24.06
N LYS A 321 9.44 -11.05 25.05
CA LYS A 321 8.87 -9.98 25.89
C LYS A 321 8.61 -8.70 25.09
N ALA A 322 9.53 -8.28 24.24
CA ALA A 322 9.35 -7.12 23.39
C ALA A 322 8.09 -7.27 22.52
N LEU A 323 7.95 -8.40 21.82
CA LEU A 323 6.77 -8.69 21.00
C LEU A 323 5.48 -8.72 21.84
N THR A 324 5.44 -9.47 22.93
CA THR A 324 4.23 -9.62 23.77
C THR A 324 3.75 -8.29 24.37
N ASN A 325 4.67 -7.39 24.73
CA ASN A 325 4.33 -6.10 25.32
C ASN A 325 4.08 -4.99 24.25
N THR A 326 4.25 -5.32 22.97
CA THR A 326 4.05 -4.37 21.88
C THR A 326 2.57 -4.08 21.66
N LYS A 327 2.25 -2.80 21.44
CA LYS A 327 0.96 -2.32 20.99
C LYS A 327 1.08 -1.87 19.53
N MET A 328 0.14 -2.27 18.68
CA MET A 328 0.15 -1.99 17.26
C MET A 328 -1.19 -1.47 16.76
N LEU A 329 -1.13 -0.47 15.90
CA LEU A 329 -2.18 -0.17 14.94
C LEU A 329 -1.79 -0.82 13.61
N SER A 330 -2.57 -1.82 13.17
CA SER A 330 -2.51 -2.37 11.83
C SER A 330 -3.21 -1.37 10.93
N SER A 331 -2.41 -0.55 10.27
CA SER A 331 -2.92 0.52 9.43
C SER A 331 -3.26 -0.06 8.07
N ASP A 332 -4.53 -0.38 7.87
CA ASP A 332 -5.07 -0.90 6.62
C ASP A 332 -6.38 -0.17 6.32
N VAL A 333 -6.64 0.12 5.05
CA VAL A 333 -7.83 0.88 4.64
C VAL A 333 -9.12 0.17 5.05
N SER A 334 -10.17 0.95 5.22
CA SER A 334 -11.52 0.45 5.52
C SER A 334 -12.46 0.75 4.36
N ALA A 335 -13.42 -0.16 4.08
CA ALA A 335 -14.39 0.05 3.01
C ALA A 335 -15.29 1.24 3.33
N GLY A 336 -15.17 2.32 2.54
CA GLY A 336 -15.96 3.52 2.65
C GLY A 336 -17.43 3.28 2.28
N TYR A 337 -18.35 3.91 3.02
CA TYR A 337 -19.76 3.89 2.69
C TYR A 337 -20.02 4.69 1.41
N ASP A 338 -20.42 3.98 0.35
CA ASP A 338 -20.84 4.59 -0.91
C ASP A 338 -22.38 4.67 -0.95
N PRO A 339 -22.98 5.87 -1.03
CA PRO A 339 -24.43 6.02 -1.07
C PRO A 339 -25.08 5.38 -2.31
N LEU A 340 -24.33 5.19 -3.41
CA LEU A 340 -24.81 4.49 -4.60
C LEU A 340 -24.96 2.98 -4.38
N PHE A 341 -24.26 2.43 -3.39
CA PHE A 341 -24.24 1.01 -3.04
C PHE A 341 -24.61 0.77 -1.56
N ALA A 342 -25.46 1.65 -1.00
CA ALA A 342 -25.87 1.59 0.41
C ALA A 342 -26.38 0.21 0.85
N TYR A 343 -26.97 -0.55 -0.07
CA TYR A 343 -27.61 -1.84 0.20
C TYR A 343 -26.64 -2.95 0.64
N VAL A 344 -25.32 -2.82 0.39
CA VAL A 344 -24.30 -3.79 0.83
C VAL A 344 -23.71 -3.47 2.21
N ASN A 345 -24.02 -2.30 2.78
CA ASN A 345 -23.47 -1.81 4.04
C ASN A 345 -24.46 -1.92 5.20
N ASP A 346 -23.94 -2.15 6.41
CA ASP A 346 -24.65 -1.82 7.65
C ASP A 346 -24.35 -0.35 8.00
N SER A 347 -25.30 0.52 7.78
CA SER A 347 -25.13 1.97 7.95
C SER A 347 -24.76 2.42 9.39
N LYS A 348 -24.97 1.58 10.41
CA LYS A 348 -24.55 1.86 11.78
C LYS A 348 -23.10 1.55 12.04
N ASN A 349 -22.54 0.63 11.26
CA ASN A 349 -21.19 0.10 11.41
C ASN A 349 -20.37 0.27 10.11
N ALA A 350 -20.65 1.29 9.31
CA ALA A 350 -19.90 1.61 8.10
C ALA A 350 -18.93 2.76 8.32
N ALA A 351 -17.83 2.79 7.55
CA ALA A 351 -16.87 3.89 7.53
C ALA A 351 -17.36 4.99 6.61
N TYR A 352 -17.50 6.20 7.11
CA TYR A 352 -17.92 7.37 6.34
C TYR A 352 -16.73 8.28 6.04
N LEU A 353 -16.60 8.73 4.79
CA LEU A 353 -15.57 9.70 4.40
C LEU A 353 -15.77 11.03 5.16
N GLY A 354 -14.65 11.63 5.57
CA GLY A 354 -14.66 12.86 6.33
C GLY A 354 -14.91 12.69 7.84
N HIS A 355 -14.93 11.46 8.35
CA HIS A 355 -15.15 11.17 9.76
C HIS A 355 -13.90 10.75 10.54
N GLY A 356 -12.74 10.78 9.88
CA GLY A 356 -11.44 10.55 10.49
C GLY A 356 -10.99 9.09 10.47
N LEU A 357 -10.00 8.77 11.32
CA LEU A 357 -9.37 7.46 11.43
C LEU A 357 -10.42 6.38 11.74
N CYS A 358 -10.44 5.30 10.95
CA CYS A 358 -11.43 4.22 11.07
C CYS A 358 -10.83 3.00 11.77
N PHE A 359 -11.45 2.57 12.87
CA PHE A 359 -11.11 1.34 13.57
C PHE A 359 -12.02 0.20 13.18
N ASN A 360 -11.43 -0.94 12.82
CA ASN A 360 -12.11 -2.21 12.67
C ASN A 360 -11.69 -3.13 13.83
N LYS A 361 -12.64 -3.40 14.75
CA LYS A 361 -12.37 -4.30 15.88
C LYS A 361 -11.97 -5.69 15.39
N TYR A 362 -12.57 -6.11 14.29
CA TYR A 362 -12.24 -7.30 13.53
C TYR A 362 -12.52 -7.06 12.05
N THR A 363 -11.82 -7.78 11.23
CA THR A 363 -12.03 -7.96 9.79
C THR A 363 -12.40 -9.42 9.53
N GLY A 364 -12.12 -9.97 8.37
CA GLY A 364 -12.39 -11.37 8.08
C GLY A 364 -13.81 -11.59 7.57
N SER A 365 -14.12 -12.85 7.24
CA SER A 365 -15.38 -13.25 6.61
C SER A 365 -16.00 -14.46 7.32
N ARG A 366 -17.26 -14.78 7.00
CA ARG A 366 -17.91 -16.01 7.46
C ARG A 366 -17.75 -16.28 8.96
N GLY A 367 -18.22 -15.36 9.79
CA GLY A 367 -18.12 -15.47 11.25
C GLY A 367 -16.76 -15.12 11.80
N LYS A 368 -16.11 -14.08 11.25
CA LYS A 368 -14.80 -13.53 11.67
C LYS A 368 -13.62 -14.48 11.42
N SER A 369 -13.72 -15.37 10.40
CA SER A 369 -12.63 -16.28 10.07
C SER A 369 -11.42 -15.50 9.53
N GLY A 370 -10.22 -15.83 10.02
CA GLY A 370 -8.97 -15.20 9.59
C GLY A 370 -8.80 -13.75 10.06
N ALA A 371 -9.52 -13.35 11.11
CA ALA A 371 -9.44 -12.00 11.66
C ALA A 371 -8.69 -11.98 12.99
N ASN A 372 -8.06 -10.82 13.27
CA ASN A 372 -7.75 -10.42 14.63
C ASN A 372 -9.03 -9.81 15.26
N ASP A 373 -9.45 -10.25 16.45
CA ASP A 373 -10.55 -9.63 17.21
C ASP A 373 -9.90 -8.83 18.36
N ALA A 374 -9.79 -7.51 18.17
CA ALA A 374 -9.04 -6.65 19.09
C ALA A 374 -9.61 -6.69 20.51
N MET A 375 -8.73 -6.71 21.49
CA MET A 375 -9.08 -6.71 22.92
C MET A 375 -9.84 -5.44 23.30
N PRO A 376 -10.99 -5.52 24.01
CA PRO A 376 -11.79 -4.37 24.36
C PRO A 376 -11.06 -3.38 25.31
N GLU A 377 -10.16 -3.86 26.13
CA GLU A 377 -9.29 -3.05 27.01
C GLU A 377 -8.39 -2.15 26.17
N TYR A 378 -7.75 -2.71 25.14
CA TYR A 378 -6.89 -1.97 24.22
C TYR A 378 -7.68 -0.95 23.39
N MET A 379 -8.88 -1.32 22.91
CA MET A 379 -9.78 -0.37 22.26
C MET A 379 -10.17 0.80 23.17
N ALA A 380 -10.44 0.54 24.45
CA ALA A 380 -10.81 1.59 25.41
C ALA A 380 -9.63 2.56 25.64
N GLU A 381 -8.42 2.03 25.73
CA GLU A 381 -7.19 2.81 25.87
C GLU A 381 -6.97 3.75 24.66
N ILE A 382 -7.05 3.21 23.43
CA ILE A 382 -6.93 4.01 22.21
C ILE A 382 -8.00 5.09 22.11
N ARG A 383 -9.24 4.77 22.40
CA ARG A 383 -10.34 5.75 22.40
C ARG A 383 -10.10 6.89 23.38
N ASN A 384 -9.67 6.58 24.60
CA ASN A 384 -9.36 7.60 25.60
C ASN A 384 -8.21 8.52 25.14
N LEU A 385 -7.17 7.94 24.53
CA LEU A 385 -6.05 8.70 23.95
C LEU A 385 -6.53 9.67 22.86
N LEU A 386 -7.27 9.18 21.86
CA LEU A 386 -7.70 9.99 20.73
C LEU A 386 -8.69 11.07 21.16
N ASP A 387 -9.58 10.77 22.08
CA ASP A 387 -10.52 11.75 22.67
C ASP A 387 -9.74 12.87 23.39
N SER A 388 -8.68 12.53 24.11
CA SER A 388 -7.83 13.52 24.79
C SER A 388 -7.01 14.40 23.84
N CYS A 389 -6.64 13.87 22.68
CA CYS A 389 -5.91 14.58 21.63
C CYS A 389 -6.83 15.31 20.63
N GLY A 390 -8.15 15.19 20.74
CA GLY A 390 -9.10 15.84 19.84
C GLY A 390 -9.09 15.28 18.41
N VAL A 391 -8.60 14.04 18.22
CA VAL A 391 -8.57 13.37 16.91
C VAL A 391 -9.95 12.84 16.54
N ASN A 392 -10.39 13.06 15.31
CA ASN A 392 -11.60 12.43 14.79
C ASN A 392 -11.32 10.97 14.44
N TYR A 393 -12.17 10.09 14.95
CA TYR A 393 -12.13 8.67 14.62
C TYR A 393 -13.54 8.08 14.59
N GLN A 394 -13.67 6.95 13.91
CA GLN A 394 -14.91 6.17 13.77
C GLN A 394 -14.62 4.68 13.94
N THR A 395 -15.67 3.88 14.02
CA THR A 395 -15.59 2.42 14.04
C THR A 395 -16.44 1.84 12.95
N ALA A 396 -15.97 0.82 12.26
CA ALA A 396 -16.70 0.19 11.16
C ALA A 396 -16.47 -1.32 11.10
N GLU A 397 -17.30 -1.97 10.30
CA GLU A 397 -17.15 -3.33 9.81
C GLU A 397 -17.18 -3.33 8.27
N LEU A 398 -16.65 -4.36 7.65
CA LEU A 398 -16.58 -4.47 6.20
C LEU A 398 -17.91 -4.99 5.62
N GLY A 399 -18.87 -4.07 5.41
CA GLY A 399 -20.17 -4.39 4.82
C GLY A 399 -21.12 -5.13 5.77
N LYS A 400 -22.22 -5.65 5.21
CA LYS A 400 -23.16 -6.50 5.94
C LYS A 400 -22.59 -7.88 6.22
N VAL A 401 -23.01 -8.47 7.33
CA VAL A 401 -22.76 -9.91 7.64
C VAL A 401 -23.15 -10.77 6.43
N ASP A 402 -22.34 -11.75 6.09
CA ASP A 402 -22.41 -12.66 4.94
C ASP A 402 -22.12 -12.01 3.55
N GLN A 403 -21.95 -10.70 3.45
CA GLN A 403 -21.57 -10.01 2.20
C GLN A 403 -20.15 -9.50 2.18
N GLY A 404 -19.68 -8.97 3.30
CA GLY A 404 -18.36 -8.39 3.45
C GLY A 404 -17.37 -9.33 4.14
N GLY A 405 -16.13 -8.91 4.16
CA GLY A 405 -15.05 -9.57 4.86
C GLY A 405 -13.78 -9.65 4.02
N GLY A 406 -12.67 -9.41 4.66
CA GLY A 406 -11.32 -9.51 4.10
C GLY A 406 -10.33 -9.76 5.23
N GLY A 407 -9.14 -10.26 4.91
CA GLY A 407 -8.03 -10.34 5.85
C GLY A 407 -7.25 -9.03 5.86
N THR A 408 -6.44 -8.84 6.88
CA THR A 408 -5.44 -7.79 7.02
C THR A 408 -4.20 -8.39 7.66
N ILE A 409 -3.10 -7.66 7.73
CA ILE A 409 -1.89 -8.14 8.42
C ILE A 409 -2.06 -8.25 9.95
N ALA A 410 -3.15 -7.73 10.52
CA ALA A 410 -3.39 -7.67 11.97
C ALA A 410 -3.32 -9.04 12.65
N TYR A 411 -3.92 -10.08 12.08
CA TYR A 411 -3.90 -11.42 12.67
C TYR A 411 -2.50 -12.03 12.71
N ILE A 412 -1.65 -11.69 11.75
CA ILE A 412 -0.29 -12.22 11.62
C ILE A 412 0.54 -11.75 12.83
N LEU A 413 0.51 -10.45 13.11
CA LEU A 413 1.26 -9.86 14.21
C LEU A 413 0.56 -10.12 15.56
N GLY A 414 -0.77 -10.26 15.57
CA GLY A 414 -1.52 -10.77 16.72
C GLY A 414 -1.07 -12.17 17.16
N ASN A 415 -0.67 -13.03 16.21
CA ASN A 415 -0.11 -14.36 16.51
C ASN A 415 1.27 -14.34 17.17
N GLU A 416 1.96 -13.18 17.16
CA GLU A 416 3.18 -12.95 17.94
C GLU A 416 2.88 -12.45 19.37
N ASN A 417 1.61 -12.55 19.82
CA ASN A 417 1.07 -12.10 21.12
C ASN A 417 1.03 -10.57 21.30
N MET A 418 1.09 -9.78 20.26
CA MET A 418 0.93 -8.33 20.33
C MET A 418 -0.52 -7.92 20.57
N TYR A 419 -0.72 -6.73 21.16
CA TYR A 419 -2.01 -6.06 21.11
C TYR A 419 -2.18 -5.38 19.75
N VAL A 420 -3.11 -5.83 18.95
CA VAL A 420 -3.31 -5.32 17.58
C VAL A 420 -4.77 -4.92 17.36
N ILE A 421 -4.98 -3.79 16.68
CA ILE A 421 -6.27 -3.38 16.13
C ILE A 421 -6.06 -2.79 14.74
N ASP A 422 -6.99 -3.06 13.83
CA ASP A 422 -7.01 -2.41 12.52
C ASP A 422 -7.46 -0.96 12.66
N ALA A 423 -6.69 -0.04 12.06
CA ALA A 423 -6.89 1.40 12.19
C ALA A 423 -6.40 2.14 10.93
N GLY A 424 -7.29 2.41 9.99
CA GLY A 424 -6.92 2.99 8.70
C GLY A 424 -7.86 4.06 8.17
N VAL A 425 -7.78 4.31 6.88
CA VAL A 425 -8.52 5.36 6.18
C VAL A 425 -9.68 4.75 5.40
N ALA A 426 -10.85 5.38 5.45
CA ALA A 426 -11.99 4.98 4.62
C ALA A 426 -11.69 5.24 3.12
N VAL A 427 -11.84 4.22 2.28
CA VAL A 427 -11.59 4.29 0.85
C VAL A 427 -12.82 3.87 0.04
N LEU A 428 -13.12 4.59 -1.03
CA LEU A 428 -14.10 4.17 -2.04
C LEU A 428 -13.39 3.54 -3.24
N CYS A 429 -14.08 2.64 -3.91
CA CYS A 429 -13.56 1.93 -5.08
C CYS A 429 -12.30 1.09 -4.79
N MET A 430 -12.16 0.55 -3.57
CA MET A 430 -11.06 -0.34 -3.19
C MET A 430 -10.75 -1.36 -4.28
N HIS A 431 -9.45 -1.57 -4.58
CA HIS A 431 -8.92 -2.44 -5.64
C HIS A 431 -9.24 -2.01 -7.09
N ALA A 432 -9.85 -0.85 -7.30
CA ALA A 432 -10.04 -0.32 -8.65
C ALA A 432 -8.78 0.41 -9.15
N PRO A 433 -8.64 0.61 -10.47
CA PRO A 433 -7.57 1.45 -11.02
C PRO A 433 -7.56 2.89 -10.49
N MET A 434 -8.70 3.36 -9.99
CA MET A 434 -8.85 4.65 -9.35
C MET A 434 -9.66 4.47 -8.06
N GLU A 435 -9.02 4.75 -6.95
CA GLU A 435 -9.60 4.75 -5.61
C GLU A 435 -9.74 6.18 -5.09
N ILE A 436 -10.55 6.39 -4.05
CA ILE A 436 -10.87 7.74 -3.56
C ILE A 436 -10.83 7.75 -2.03
N VAL A 437 -10.11 8.71 -1.45
CA VAL A 437 -10.06 8.98 0.00
C VAL A 437 -10.40 10.43 0.30
N SER A 438 -10.90 10.71 1.51
CA SER A 438 -11.08 12.07 2.00
C SER A 438 -9.76 12.65 2.53
N LYS A 439 -9.42 13.88 2.15
CA LYS A 439 -8.24 14.58 2.67
C LYS A 439 -8.30 14.78 4.19
N ALA A 440 -9.49 14.95 4.73
CA ALA A 440 -9.69 15.03 6.18
C ALA A 440 -9.31 13.72 6.86
N ASP A 441 -9.73 12.57 6.31
CA ASP A 441 -9.45 11.26 6.91
C ASP A 441 -7.94 10.94 6.85
N VAL A 442 -7.27 11.28 5.77
CA VAL A 442 -5.80 11.16 5.64
C VAL A 442 -5.09 11.98 6.72
N TYR A 443 -5.52 13.22 6.96
CA TYR A 443 -4.91 14.07 7.98
C TYR A 443 -5.24 13.60 9.40
N GLU A 444 -6.47 13.20 9.68
CA GLU A 444 -6.87 12.66 10.98
C GLU A 444 -6.16 11.34 11.29
N ALA A 445 -5.94 10.48 10.29
CA ALA A 445 -5.12 9.28 10.45
C ALA A 445 -3.68 9.64 10.85
N TYR A 446 -3.05 10.59 10.18
CA TYR A 446 -1.73 11.09 10.55
C TYR A 446 -1.69 11.62 12.00
N GLN A 447 -2.70 12.42 12.41
CA GLN A 447 -2.79 12.93 13.78
C GLN A 447 -3.02 11.80 14.80
N GLY A 448 -3.90 10.85 14.47
CA GLY A 448 -4.18 9.68 15.31
C GLY A 448 -2.95 8.80 15.51
N TYR A 449 -2.17 8.59 14.46
CA TYR A 449 -0.93 7.82 14.52
C TYR A 449 0.15 8.54 15.35
N LYS A 450 0.28 9.86 15.21
CA LYS A 450 1.16 10.65 16.10
C LYS A 450 0.74 10.53 17.55
N ALA A 451 -0.55 10.66 17.84
CA ALA A 451 -1.06 10.48 19.21
C ALA A 451 -0.76 9.08 19.74
N PHE A 452 -0.98 8.03 18.93
CA PHE A 452 -0.67 6.65 19.32
C PHE A 452 0.79 6.42 19.70
N LEU A 453 1.73 7.06 19.02
CA LEU A 453 3.16 6.94 19.32
C LEU A 453 3.55 7.56 20.68
N THR A 454 2.67 8.36 21.31
CA THR A 454 2.85 8.90 22.66
C THR A 454 2.18 8.07 23.76
N LEU A 455 1.53 6.94 23.39
CA LEU A 455 0.80 6.09 24.34
C LEU A 455 1.76 5.47 25.36
N GLU A 456 1.50 5.68 26.64
CA GLU A 456 2.25 5.14 27.77
C GLU A 456 1.87 3.70 28.10
#